data_9edbf751f1f65f3b0425e3d0c88b0c56
#
_entry.id   9edbf751f1f65f3b0425e3d0c88b0c56
#
_cell.length_a   1.000
_cell.length_b   1.000
_cell.length_c   1.000
_cell.angle_alpha   90.00
_cell.angle_beta   90.00
_cell.angle_gamma   90.00
#
_symmetry.space_group_name_H-M   'P 1'
#
loop_
_entity.id
_entity.type
_entity.pdbx_description
1 polymer ?
#
loop_
_entity_poly.entity_id
_entity_poly.type
_entity_poly.pdbx_seq_one_letter_code
_entity_poly.pdbx_strand_id
1 'polypeptide(L)'
;MSIFNISSLISKQYYHKIYIFFILNFLCLLLEMLSLGLIFPIILTIVSNSVSDLDLLPSIYKFLNLDFNSKTSLNYLLIFFLFFFVIKNLFLIYFRWWQYNLTNSITLNIQNSLFETYLNEKMENINIYNAGVKIRNIKQETSRFGKFLISYLTVFLESFIILGILSVLILTNTILVIYITAVSIPIFWIFYYLAKKIALPISKRKLFISEKSMSLLNEALKFIKEIRLFKKTNLFINNFKILEKESFDLTTKFQTYNMSPKLIIEIIIIALITCTILFIDINNISSEKLTAFLGLLTVSAIRLHSSITRIIMSLNDI
;
A
#
# COMPACT_ATOMS: atom_id res chain seq x y z
N MET A 1 -20.66 0.50 1.45
CA MET A 1 -20.93 -0.94 1.28
C MET A 1 -20.39 -1.62 2.53
N SER A 2 -21.21 -2.32 3.31
CA SER A 2 -20.73 -2.96 4.54
C SER A 2 -19.87 -4.19 4.20
N ILE A 3 -18.82 -4.43 4.97
CA ILE A 3 -17.87 -5.55 4.82
C ILE A 3 -18.60 -6.91 4.75
N PHE A 4 -19.77 -7.01 5.38
CA PHE A 4 -20.63 -8.20 5.37
C PHE A 4 -21.19 -8.60 3.99
N ASN A 5 -21.31 -7.65 3.05
CA ASN A 5 -21.82 -7.96 1.70
C ASN A 5 -20.74 -8.44 0.73
N ILE A 6 -19.45 -8.29 1.06
CA ILE A 6 -18.36 -8.73 0.18
C ILE A 6 -18.22 -10.26 0.21
N SER A 7 -18.45 -10.89 1.37
CA SER A 7 -18.35 -12.34 1.50
C SER A 7 -19.40 -13.09 0.67
N SER A 8 -20.56 -12.49 0.40
CA SER A 8 -21.61 -13.11 -0.43
C SER A 8 -21.28 -13.08 -1.93
N LEU A 9 -20.42 -12.17 -2.38
CA LEU A 9 -19.98 -12.06 -3.77
C LEU A 9 -18.80 -12.99 -4.10
N ILE A 10 -18.09 -13.46 -3.07
CA ILE A 10 -16.95 -14.36 -3.23
C ILE A 10 -17.45 -15.80 -3.14
N SER A 11 -17.28 -16.56 -4.21
CA SER A 11 -17.64 -17.98 -4.20
C SER A 11 -16.85 -18.77 -3.14
N LYS A 12 -17.50 -19.76 -2.51
CA LYS A 12 -16.94 -20.57 -1.41
C LYS A 12 -15.59 -21.19 -1.72
N GLN A 13 -15.29 -21.46 -3.01
CA GLN A 13 -14.02 -22.00 -3.46
C GLN A 13 -12.79 -21.11 -3.17
N TYR A 14 -12.98 -19.80 -2.95
CA TYR A 14 -11.89 -18.87 -2.64
C TYR A 14 -11.63 -18.72 -1.14
N TYR A 15 -12.47 -19.24 -0.25
CA TYR A 15 -12.29 -19.12 1.20
C TYR A 15 -10.98 -19.75 1.69
N HIS A 16 -10.62 -20.89 1.16
CA HIS A 16 -9.34 -21.54 1.47
C HIS A 16 -8.14 -20.67 1.05
N LYS A 17 -8.20 -20.05 -0.13
CA LYS A 17 -7.15 -19.14 -0.61
C LYS A 17 -7.05 -17.86 0.24
N ILE A 18 -8.18 -17.34 0.72
CA ILE A 18 -8.20 -16.20 1.65
C ILE A 18 -7.56 -16.59 2.98
N TYR A 19 -7.81 -17.78 3.49
CA TYR A 19 -7.15 -18.26 4.71
C TYR A 19 -5.62 -18.37 4.51
N ILE A 20 -5.16 -18.90 3.39
CA ILE A 20 -3.74 -18.94 3.03
C ILE A 20 -3.16 -17.51 2.97
N PHE A 21 -3.92 -16.52 2.47
CA PHE A 21 -3.48 -15.12 2.46
C PHE A 21 -3.13 -14.61 3.88
N PHE A 22 -3.95 -14.91 4.88
CA PHE A 22 -3.68 -14.49 6.26
C PHE A 22 -2.44 -15.18 6.84
N ILE A 23 -2.23 -16.46 6.56
CA ILE A 23 -1.04 -17.19 6.99
C ILE A 23 0.22 -16.58 6.34
N LEU A 24 0.21 -16.36 5.02
CA LEU A 24 1.33 -15.78 4.31
C LEU A 24 1.60 -14.33 4.77
N ASN A 25 0.54 -13.57 5.08
CA ASN A 25 0.68 -12.24 5.64
C ASN A 25 1.38 -12.26 7.01
N PHE A 26 1.01 -13.19 7.87
CA PHE A 26 1.66 -13.37 9.17
C PHE A 26 3.13 -13.77 9.01
N LEU A 27 3.47 -14.64 8.05
CA LEU A 27 4.86 -14.95 7.72
C LEU A 27 5.63 -13.72 7.21
N CYS A 28 5.02 -12.89 6.37
CA CYS A 28 5.63 -11.62 5.95
C CYS A 28 5.97 -10.72 7.13
N LEU A 29 5.04 -10.60 8.10
CA LEU A 29 5.23 -9.84 9.32
C LEU A 29 6.42 -10.39 10.12
N LEU A 30 6.49 -11.70 10.37
CA LEU A 30 7.60 -12.32 11.10
C LEU A 30 8.96 -12.07 10.43
N LEU A 31 9.03 -12.25 9.10
CA LEU A 31 10.26 -11.99 8.34
C LEU A 31 10.67 -10.52 8.39
N GLU A 32 9.71 -9.60 8.39
CA GLU A 32 9.98 -8.18 8.53
C GLU A 32 10.52 -7.83 9.92
N MET A 33 9.88 -8.33 10.98
CA MET A 33 10.34 -8.14 12.37
C MET A 33 11.75 -8.71 12.57
N LEU A 34 12.03 -9.91 12.10
CA LEU A 34 13.34 -10.52 12.20
C LEU A 34 14.40 -9.70 11.45
N SER A 35 14.10 -9.24 10.23
CA SER A 35 15.05 -8.45 9.44
C SER A 35 15.41 -7.11 10.09
N LEU A 36 14.44 -6.44 10.71
CA LEU A 36 14.67 -5.18 11.43
C LEU A 36 15.33 -5.41 12.78
N GLY A 37 14.89 -6.46 13.50
CA GLY A 37 15.46 -6.82 14.79
C GLY A 37 16.94 -7.16 14.72
N LEU A 38 17.45 -7.70 13.62
CA LEU A 38 18.86 -7.99 13.40
C LEU A 38 19.71 -6.74 13.16
N ILE A 39 19.13 -5.62 12.75
CA ILE A 39 19.89 -4.39 12.45
C ILE A 39 20.51 -3.80 13.73
N PHE A 40 19.73 -3.73 14.80
CA PHE A 40 20.18 -3.15 16.06
C PHE A 40 21.44 -3.86 16.62
N PRO A 41 21.44 -5.19 16.81
CA PRO A 41 22.62 -5.90 17.29
C PRO A 41 23.80 -5.80 16.31
N ILE A 42 23.59 -5.78 15.00
CA ILE A 42 24.68 -5.64 14.02
C ILE A 42 25.38 -4.29 14.17
N ILE A 43 24.61 -3.20 14.25
CA ILE A 43 25.22 -1.86 14.40
C ILE A 43 25.93 -1.75 15.75
N LEU A 44 25.36 -2.30 16.79
CA LEU A 44 25.96 -2.25 18.11
C LEU A 44 27.29 -3.02 18.15
N THR A 45 27.41 -4.19 17.53
CA THR A 45 28.68 -4.93 17.43
C THR A 45 29.74 -4.19 16.62
N ILE A 46 29.36 -3.39 15.61
CA ILE A 46 30.30 -2.59 14.84
C ILE A 46 30.84 -1.41 15.66
N VAL A 47 30.00 -0.81 16.51
CA VAL A 47 30.35 0.42 17.24
C VAL A 47 31.06 0.10 18.57
N SER A 48 30.59 -0.92 19.33
CA SER A 48 31.10 -1.19 20.66
C SER A 48 32.39 -1.98 20.70
N ASN A 49 32.81 -2.62 19.63
CA ASN A 49 33.90 -3.60 19.59
C ASN A 49 33.85 -4.66 20.72
N SER A 50 32.79 -4.67 21.56
CA SER A 50 32.54 -5.57 22.68
C SER A 50 31.08 -6.04 22.66
N VAL A 51 30.86 -7.32 22.78
CA VAL A 51 29.55 -7.99 22.59
C VAL A 51 28.85 -8.30 23.92
N SER A 52 29.39 -7.84 25.04
CA SER A 52 29.03 -8.30 26.38
C SER A 52 27.63 -7.93 26.89
N ASP A 53 26.92 -6.99 26.29
CA ASP A 53 25.74 -6.36 26.89
C ASP A 53 24.36 -6.72 26.28
N LEU A 54 24.28 -7.72 25.40
CA LEU A 54 23.02 -8.08 24.78
C LEU A 54 22.68 -9.56 24.85
N ASP A 55 21.59 -9.90 25.52
CA ASP A 55 21.11 -11.28 25.72
C ASP A 55 20.74 -12.01 24.42
N LEU A 56 20.43 -11.29 23.33
CA LEU A 56 20.01 -11.87 22.06
C LEU A 56 21.18 -12.27 21.13
N LEU A 57 22.30 -11.53 21.16
CA LEU A 57 23.49 -11.84 20.33
C LEU A 57 24.14 -13.17 20.69
N PRO A 58 24.35 -13.51 21.99
CA PRO A 58 24.88 -14.82 22.39
C PRO A 58 24.09 -15.97 21.78
N SER A 59 22.77 -15.85 21.71
CA SER A 59 21.89 -16.89 21.14
C SER A 59 22.09 -17.05 19.64
N ILE A 60 22.24 -15.96 18.90
CA ILE A 60 22.48 -15.97 17.44
C ILE A 60 23.88 -16.49 17.13
N TYR A 61 24.91 -16.05 17.85
CA TYR A 61 26.28 -16.53 17.69
C TYR A 61 26.39 -18.02 18.06
N LYS A 62 25.72 -18.46 19.12
CA LYS A 62 25.66 -19.87 19.52
C LYS A 62 24.93 -20.72 18.47
N PHE A 63 23.88 -20.21 17.87
CA PHE A 63 23.16 -20.88 16.78
C PHE A 63 24.02 -21.02 15.52
N LEU A 64 24.89 -20.05 15.24
CA LEU A 64 25.79 -20.03 14.09
C LEU A 64 27.15 -20.68 14.38
N ASN A 65 27.39 -21.17 15.62
CA ASN A 65 28.68 -21.72 16.09
C ASN A 65 29.87 -20.77 15.81
N LEU A 66 29.69 -19.47 16.01
CA LEU A 66 30.71 -18.45 15.74
C LEU A 66 31.36 -17.96 17.04
N ASP A 67 32.68 -17.76 17.01
CA ASP A 67 33.43 -17.18 18.15
C ASP A 67 33.23 -15.68 18.22
N PHE A 68 32.86 -15.16 19.42
CA PHE A 68 32.47 -13.76 19.64
C PHE A 68 33.55 -12.70 19.32
N ASN A 69 34.83 -13.06 19.35
CA ASN A 69 35.96 -12.09 19.36
C ASN A 69 36.70 -11.97 18.01
N SER A 70 36.27 -12.57 16.95
CA SER A 70 37.00 -12.51 15.65
C SER A 70 36.33 -11.58 14.64
N LYS A 71 37.13 -10.75 13.94
CA LYS A 71 36.66 -9.96 12.80
C LYS A 71 35.99 -10.84 11.74
N THR A 72 36.37 -12.10 11.65
CA THR A 72 35.78 -13.10 10.77
C THR A 72 34.34 -13.42 11.10
N SER A 73 33.97 -13.44 12.40
CA SER A 73 32.58 -13.69 12.83
C SER A 73 31.62 -12.55 12.44
N LEU A 74 32.07 -11.31 12.48
CA LEU A 74 31.32 -10.15 11.99
C LEU A 74 31.02 -10.27 10.49
N ASN A 75 32.00 -10.68 9.69
CA ASN A 75 31.81 -10.86 8.25
C ASN A 75 30.77 -11.95 7.95
N TYR A 76 30.82 -13.06 8.67
CA TYR A 76 29.80 -14.14 8.52
C TYR A 76 28.40 -13.66 8.89
N LEU A 77 28.26 -12.87 9.96
CA LEU A 77 26.98 -12.31 10.40
C LEU A 77 26.42 -11.33 9.35
N LEU A 78 27.26 -10.47 8.76
CA LEU A 78 26.86 -9.56 7.70
C LEU A 78 26.43 -10.30 6.44
N ILE A 79 27.15 -11.35 6.04
CA ILE A 79 26.78 -12.20 4.89
C ILE A 79 25.46 -12.92 5.17
N PHE A 80 25.28 -13.46 6.36
CA PHE A 80 24.05 -14.11 6.78
C PHE A 80 22.87 -13.11 6.75
N PHE A 81 23.06 -11.91 7.27
CA PHE A 81 22.04 -10.85 7.23
C PHE A 81 21.67 -10.47 5.80
N LEU A 82 22.68 -10.29 4.93
CA LEU A 82 22.43 -9.97 3.51
C LEU A 82 21.63 -11.09 2.83
N PHE A 83 22.01 -12.34 3.04
CA PHE A 83 21.32 -13.49 2.46
C PHE A 83 19.87 -13.59 2.97
N PHE A 84 19.66 -13.41 4.28
CA PHE A 84 18.33 -13.38 4.89
C PHE A 84 17.47 -12.24 4.32
N PHE A 85 18.08 -11.06 4.13
CA PHE A 85 17.38 -9.91 3.57
C PHE A 85 16.96 -10.12 2.10
N VAL A 86 17.80 -10.81 1.32
CA VAL A 86 17.46 -11.20 -0.06
C VAL A 86 16.30 -12.20 -0.07
N ILE A 87 16.36 -13.25 0.74
CA ILE A 87 15.30 -14.27 0.83
C ILE A 87 13.97 -13.61 1.24
N LYS A 88 13.99 -12.75 2.25
CA LYS A 88 12.81 -12.00 2.68
C LYS A 88 12.18 -11.23 1.53
N ASN A 89 12.98 -10.47 0.77
CA ASN A 89 12.45 -9.67 -0.33
C ASN A 89 11.91 -10.53 -1.48
N LEU A 90 12.57 -11.64 -1.81
CA LEU A 90 12.04 -12.61 -2.78
C LEU A 90 10.70 -13.20 -2.34
N PHE A 91 10.57 -13.53 -1.05
CA PHE A 91 9.31 -14.00 -0.49
C PHE A 91 8.21 -12.92 -0.58
N LEU A 92 8.52 -11.66 -0.30
CA LEU A 92 7.57 -10.55 -0.45
C LEU A 92 7.12 -10.38 -1.91
N ILE A 93 8.04 -10.52 -2.88
CA ILE A 93 7.69 -10.46 -4.32
C ILE A 93 6.74 -11.62 -4.67
N TYR A 94 7.06 -12.84 -4.25
CA TYR A 94 6.22 -14.02 -4.46
C TYR A 94 4.82 -13.82 -3.84
N PHE A 95 4.75 -13.32 -2.61
CA PHE A 95 3.48 -13.06 -1.93
C PHE A 95 2.64 -12.00 -2.65
N ARG A 96 3.26 -10.91 -3.14
CA ARG A 96 2.57 -9.90 -3.96
C ARG A 96 2.03 -10.47 -5.26
N TRP A 97 2.83 -11.26 -5.97
CA TRP A 97 2.36 -11.96 -7.16
C TRP A 97 1.17 -12.86 -6.86
N TRP A 98 1.24 -13.62 -5.78
CA TRP A 98 0.16 -14.50 -5.34
C TRP A 98 -1.12 -13.70 -4.97
N GLN A 99 -0.99 -12.57 -4.28
CA GLN A 99 -2.09 -11.66 -3.95
C GLN A 99 -2.79 -11.15 -5.21
N TYR A 100 -2.02 -10.68 -6.21
CA TYR A 100 -2.59 -10.24 -7.49
C TYR A 100 -3.30 -11.38 -8.24
N ASN A 101 -2.72 -12.57 -8.25
CA ASN A 101 -3.32 -13.73 -8.90
C ASN A 101 -4.64 -14.14 -8.24
N LEU A 102 -4.70 -14.12 -6.90
CA LEU A 102 -5.94 -14.36 -6.15
C LEU A 102 -7.04 -13.36 -6.52
N THR A 103 -6.73 -12.07 -6.48
CA THR A 103 -7.72 -11.01 -6.76
C THR A 103 -8.18 -11.03 -8.21
N ASN A 104 -7.27 -11.26 -9.16
CA ASN A 104 -7.61 -11.40 -10.57
C ASN A 104 -8.50 -12.64 -10.83
N SER A 105 -8.23 -13.75 -10.15
CA SER A 105 -9.05 -14.96 -10.27
C SER A 105 -10.47 -14.73 -9.76
N ILE A 106 -10.64 -14.02 -8.64
CA ILE A 106 -11.94 -13.63 -8.11
C ILE A 106 -12.66 -12.71 -9.09
N THR A 107 -11.96 -11.70 -9.62
CA THR A 107 -12.52 -10.73 -10.57
C THR A 107 -12.99 -11.43 -11.85
N LEU A 108 -12.17 -12.33 -12.40
CA LEU A 108 -12.51 -13.13 -13.57
C LEU A 108 -13.75 -13.97 -13.34
N ASN A 109 -13.86 -14.62 -12.19
CA ASN A 109 -15.03 -15.44 -11.85
C ASN A 109 -16.32 -14.59 -11.82
N ILE A 110 -16.25 -13.38 -11.24
CA ILE A 110 -17.38 -12.45 -11.21
C ILE A 110 -17.73 -11.98 -12.63
N GLN A 111 -16.73 -11.68 -13.48
CA GLN A 111 -16.96 -11.30 -14.88
C GLN A 111 -17.69 -12.39 -15.64
N ASN A 112 -17.24 -13.63 -15.51
CA ASN A 112 -17.85 -14.77 -16.20
C ASN A 112 -19.27 -15.01 -15.70
N SER A 113 -19.49 -14.98 -14.40
CA SER A 113 -20.83 -15.14 -13.80
C SER A 113 -21.82 -14.05 -14.25
N LEU A 114 -21.36 -12.78 -14.33
CA LEU A 114 -22.19 -11.69 -14.84
C LEU A 114 -22.49 -11.87 -16.35
N PHE A 115 -21.51 -12.31 -17.12
CA PHE A 115 -21.71 -12.57 -18.54
C PHE A 115 -22.73 -13.69 -18.78
N GLU A 116 -22.60 -14.81 -18.07
CA GLU A 116 -23.57 -15.90 -18.09
C GLU A 116 -24.98 -15.44 -17.68
N THR A 117 -25.06 -14.63 -16.61
CA THR A 117 -26.35 -14.08 -16.14
C THR A 117 -27.02 -13.24 -17.20
N TYR A 118 -26.28 -12.37 -17.87
CA TYR A 118 -26.84 -11.53 -18.94
C TYR A 118 -27.21 -12.30 -20.21
N LEU A 119 -26.51 -13.41 -20.52
CA LEU A 119 -26.89 -14.27 -21.65
C LEU A 119 -28.12 -15.10 -21.36
N ASN A 120 -28.31 -15.53 -20.12
CA ASN A 120 -29.45 -16.34 -19.67
C ASN A 120 -30.63 -15.50 -19.17
N GLU A 121 -30.59 -14.17 -19.40
CA GLU A 121 -31.67 -13.25 -18.98
C GLU A 121 -32.95 -13.54 -19.74
N LYS A 122 -34.11 -13.49 -19.05
CA LYS A 122 -35.41 -13.69 -19.69
C LYS A 122 -35.66 -12.61 -20.77
N MET A 123 -36.32 -13.01 -21.85
CA MET A 123 -36.61 -12.11 -23.00
C MET A 123 -37.31 -10.81 -22.60
N GLU A 124 -38.15 -10.84 -21.56
CA GLU A 124 -38.85 -9.67 -21.02
C GLU A 124 -37.88 -8.60 -20.45
N ASN A 125 -36.72 -9.02 -19.95
CA ASN A 125 -35.74 -8.16 -19.29
C ASN A 125 -34.60 -7.70 -20.21
N ILE A 126 -34.47 -8.28 -21.39
CA ILE A 126 -33.33 -8.00 -22.31
C ILE A 126 -33.21 -6.52 -22.62
N ASN A 127 -34.33 -5.82 -22.75
CA ASN A 127 -34.36 -4.41 -23.15
C ASN A 127 -34.30 -3.41 -21.97
N ILE A 128 -34.28 -3.88 -20.73
CA ILE A 128 -34.19 -3.00 -19.55
C ILE A 128 -32.86 -2.24 -19.54
N TYR A 129 -31.79 -2.89 -19.93
CA TYR A 129 -30.45 -2.27 -19.99
C TYR A 129 -29.89 -2.31 -21.42
N ASN A 130 -29.44 -1.14 -21.90
CA ASN A 130 -28.72 -1.05 -23.16
C ASN A 130 -27.44 -1.91 -23.13
N ALA A 131 -27.04 -2.47 -24.27
CA ALA A 131 -25.83 -3.28 -24.42
C ALA A 131 -24.58 -2.59 -23.85
N GLY A 132 -24.45 -1.26 -24.02
CA GLY A 132 -23.35 -0.47 -23.47
C GLY A 132 -23.28 -0.50 -21.94
N VAL A 133 -24.43 -0.53 -21.24
CA VAL A 133 -24.49 -0.66 -19.77
C VAL A 133 -24.05 -2.05 -19.35
N LYS A 134 -24.49 -3.10 -20.02
CA LYS A 134 -24.10 -4.50 -19.75
C LYS A 134 -22.58 -4.67 -19.94
N ILE A 135 -22.02 -4.15 -21.03
CA ILE A 135 -20.57 -4.18 -21.28
C ILE A 135 -19.80 -3.41 -20.19
N ARG A 136 -20.27 -2.22 -19.80
CA ARG A 136 -19.67 -1.45 -18.71
C ARG A 136 -19.66 -2.25 -17.41
N ASN A 137 -20.77 -2.86 -17.04
CA ASN A 137 -20.88 -3.64 -15.82
C ASN A 137 -19.92 -4.84 -15.81
N ILE A 138 -19.82 -5.57 -16.93
CA ILE A 138 -18.93 -6.74 -17.04
C ILE A 138 -17.46 -6.31 -17.01
N LYS A 139 -17.07 -5.25 -17.71
CA LYS A 139 -15.65 -4.89 -17.89
C LYS A 139 -15.17 -3.85 -16.87
N GLN A 140 -15.88 -2.73 -16.74
CA GLN A 140 -15.39 -1.61 -15.93
C GLN A 140 -15.71 -1.78 -14.45
N GLU A 141 -16.97 -2.12 -14.10
CA GLU A 141 -17.34 -2.22 -12.69
C GLU A 141 -16.70 -3.42 -12.01
N THR A 142 -16.55 -4.55 -12.69
CA THR A 142 -15.80 -5.69 -12.14
C THR A 142 -14.32 -5.40 -12.00
N SER A 143 -13.71 -4.65 -12.94
CA SER A 143 -12.32 -4.21 -12.81
C SER A 143 -12.13 -3.25 -11.63
N ARG A 144 -13.10 -2.34 -11.40
CA ARG A 144 -13.10 -1.46 -10.21
C ARG A 144 -13.19 -2.28 -8.92
N PHE A 145 -14.06 -3.29 -8.89
CA PHE A 145 -14.14 -4.21 -7.76
C PHE A 145 -12.83 -4.96 -7.52
N GLY A 146 -12.16 -5.43 -8.59
CA GLY A 146 -10.83 -6.05 -8.48
C GLY A 146 -9.79 -5.12 -7.88
N LYS A 147 -9.75 -3.85 -8.30
CA LYS A 147 -8.87 -2.82 -7.71
C LYS A 147 -9.20 -2.58 -6.24
N PHE A 148 -10.47 -2.46 -5.90
CA PHE A 148 -10.92 -2.34 -4.53
C PHE A 148 -10.43 -3.50 -3.65
N LEU A 149 -10.54 -4.76 -4.12
CA LEU A 149 -10.04 -5.93 -3.40
C LEU A 149 -8.53 -5.89 -3.18
N ILE A 150 -7.77 -5.57 -4.22
CA ILE A 150 -6.30 -5.42 -4.12
C ILE A 150 -5.95 -4.36 -3.08
N SER A 151 -6.60 -3.21 -3.14
CA SER A 151 -6.36 -2.09 -2.23
C SER A 151 -6.70 -2.46 -0.79
N TYR A 152 -7.83 -3.12 -0.57
CA TYR A 152 -8.24 -3.60 0.75
C TYR A 152 -7.23 -4.59 1.36
N LEU A 153 -6.82 -5.60 0.59
CA LEU A 153 -5.81 -6.58 1.02
C LEU A 153 -4.45 -5.92 1.27
N THR A 154 -4.11 -4.90 0.48
CA THR A 154 -2.85 -4.15 0.66
C THR A 154 -2.87 -3.33 1.95
N VAL A 155 -3.96 -2.62 2.25
CA VAL A 155 -4.12 -1.89 3.52
C VAL A 155 -3.97 -2.85 4.70
N PHE A 156 -4.62 -4.00 4.64
CA PHE A 156 -4.54 -5.01 5.68
C PHE A 156 -3.09 -5.48 5.90
N LEU A 157 -2.40 -5.87 4.83
CA LEU A 157 -1.01 -6.33 4.88
C LEU A 157 -0.07 -5.27 5.46
N GLU A 158 -0.14 -4.05 4.94
CA GLU A 158 0.77 -2.98 5.38
C GLU A 158 0.49 -2.54 6.83
N SER A 159 -0.77 -2.61 7.28
CA SER A 159 -1.11 -2.34 8.69
C SER A 159 -0.44 -3.33 9.63
N PHE A 160 -0.42 -4.62 9.28
CA PHE A 160 0.30 -5.63 10.07
C PHE A 160 1.81 -5.39 10.07
N ILE A 161 2.40 -5.02 8.94
CA ILE A 161 3.83 -4.68 8.85
C ILE A 161 4.16 -3.49 9.76
N ILE A 162 3.33 -2.44 9.76
CA ILE A 162 3.52 -1.28 10.66
C ILE A 162 3.49 -1.71 12.13
N LEU A 163 2.53 -2.54 12.52
CA LEU A 163 2.45 -3.07 13.87
C LEU A 163 3.71 -3.87 14.24
N GLY A 164 4.23 -4.69 13.32
CA GLY A 164 5.47 -5.42 13.49
C GLY A 164 6.68 -4.51 13.70
N ILE A 165 6.81 -3.46 12.89
CA ILE A 165 7.91 -2.49 13.02
C ILE A 165 7.84 -1.75 14.36
N LEU A 166 6.64 -1.30 14.74
CA LEU A 166 6.44 -0.63 16.02
C LEU A 166 6.78 -1.55 17.21
N SER A 167 6.43 -2.83 17.14
CA SER A 167 6.77 -3.78 18.22
C SER A 167 8.28 -3.97 18.35
N VAL A 168 9.05 -4.06 17.27
CA VAL A 168 10.52 -4.13 17.30
C VAL A 168 11.12 -2.87 17.91
N LEU A 169 10.63 -1.69 17.52
CA LEU A 169 11.10 -0.42 18.08
C LEU A 169 10.81 -0.30 19.58
N ILE A 170 9.63 -0.72 20.04
CA ILE A 170 9.25 -0.71 21.48
C ILE A 170 10.19 -1.60 22.29
N LEU A 171 10.57 -2.77 21.79
CA LEU A 171 11.48 -3.68 22.46
C LEU A 171 12.90 -3.10 22.61
N THR A 172 13.32 -2.19 21.74
CA THR A 172 14.65 -1.58 21.81
C THR A 172 14.70 -0.37 22.74
N ASN A 173 13.73 0.53 22.66
CA ASN A 173 13.63 1.70 23.56
C ASN A 173 12.20 2.23 23.63
N THR A 174 11.46 1.80 24.65
CA THR A 174 10.04 2.12 24.82
C THR A 174 9.78 3.61 24.94
N ILE A 175 10.62 4.37 25.66
CA ILE A 175 10.38 5.80 25.92
C ILE A 175 10.49 6.60 24.62
N LEU A 176 11.55 6.40 23.84
CA LEU A 176 11.75 7.11 22.59
C LEU A 176 10.66 6.79 21.57
N VAL A 177 10.19 5.55 21.52
CA VAL A 177 9.09 5.15 20.62
C VAL A 177 7.78 5.81 21.00
N ILE A 178 7.47 5.94 22.31
CA ILE A 178 6.29 6.64 22.77
C ILE A 178 6.33 8.11 22.31
N TYR A 179 7.46 8.80 22.41
CA TYR A 179 7.61 10.18 21.91
C TYR A 179 7.40 10.26 20.39
N ILE A 180 8.04 9.38 19.63
CA ILE A 180 7.91 9.35 18.16
C ILE A 180 6.46 9.08 17.73
N THR A 181 5.78 8.12 18.36
CA THR A 181 4.39 7.79 18.05
C THR A 181 3.43 8.88 18.48
N ALA A 182 3.64 9.50 19.65
CA ALA A 182 2.82 10.60 20.14
C ALA A 182 2.87 11.83 19.23
N VAL A 183 4.00 12.11 18.59
CA VAL A 183 4.15 13.20 17.62
C VAL A 183 3.63 12.82 16.24
N SER A 184 3.89 11.60 15.79
CA SER A 184 3.53 11.16 14.43
C SER A 184 2.03 10.95 14.23
N ILE A 185 1.30 10.43 15.23
CA ILE A 185 -0.14 10.15 15.12
C ILE A 185 -0.98 11.41 14.84
N PRO A 186 -0.85 12.53 15.59
CA PRO A 186 -1.60 13.75 15.30
C PRO A 186 -1.30 14.30 13.90
N ILE A 187 -0.03 14.30 13.51
CA ILE A 187 0.38 14.79 12.18
C ILE A 187 -0.24 13.96 11.09
N PHE A 188 -0.19 12.63 11.22
CA PHE A 188 -0.81 11.71 10.26
C PHE A 188 -2.33 11.92 10.19
N TRP A 189 -3.00 12.13 11.33
CA TRP A 189 -4.44 12.35 11.40
C TRP A 189 -4.88 13.65 10.73
N ILE A 190 -4.16 14.74 10.99
CA ILE A 190 -4.39 16.05 10.35
C ILE A 190 -4.23 15.92 8.84
N PHE A 191 -3.16 15.22 8.40
CA PHE A 191 -2.88 15.04 6.99
C PHE A 191 -3.94 14.20 6.28
N TYR A 192 -4.37 13.10 6.90
CA TYR A 192 -5.45 12.25 6.38
C TYR A 192 -6.77 13.05 6.23
N TYR A 193 -7.09 13.86 7.21
CA TYR A 193 -8.29 14.71 7.16
C TYR A 193 -8.23 15.72 6.01
N LEU A 194 -7.11 16.41 5.84
CA LEU A 194 -6.90 17.37 4.75
C LEU A 194 -6.93 16.69 3.39
N ALA A 195 -6.25 15.55 3.24
CA ALA A 195 -6.23 14.77 2.01
C ALA A 195 -7.65 14.32 1.61
N LYS A 196 -8.42 13.78 2.55
CA LYS A 196 -9.81 13.38 2.31
C LYS A 196 -10.70 14.55 1.89
N LYS A 197 -10.56 15.72 2.54
CA LYS A 197 -11.34 16.91 2.23
C LYS A 197 -11.09 17.41 0.81
N ILE A 198 -9.90 17.24 0.28
CA ILE A 198 -9.50 17.73 -1.05
C ILE A 198 -9.70 16.64 -2.13
N ALA A 199 -9.31 15.40 -1.88
CA ALA A 199 -9.35 14.34 -2.88
C ALA A 199 -10.76 13.87 -3.23
N LEU A 200 -11.67 13.78 -2.26
CA LEU A 200 -13.04 13.31 -2.46
C LEU A 200 -13.86 14.16 -3.46
N PRO A 201 -13.93 15.50 -3.37
CA PRO A 201 -14.67 16.29 -4.34
C PRO A 201 -14.05 16.23 -5.73
N ILE A 202 -12.71 16.17 -5.84
CA ILE A 202 -12.01 16.04 -7.12
C ILE A 202 -12.36 14.70 -7.77
N SER A 203 -12.33 13.60 -7.02
CA SER A 203 -12.67 12.26 -7.51
C SER A 203 -14.12 12.18 -8.00
N LYS A 204 -15.08 12.71 -7.23
CA LYS A 204 -16.50 12.76 -7.63
C LYS A 204 -16.71 13.57 -8.91
N ARG A 205 -16.09 14.75 -9.00
CA ARG A 205 -16.18 15.61 -10.18
C ARG A 205 -15.58 14.94 -11.41
N LYS A 206 -14.41 14.28 -11.24
CA LYS A 206 -13.75 13.51 -12.30
C LYS A 206 -14.65 12.40 -12.84
N LEU A 207 -15.31 11.63 -11.97
CA LEU A 207 -16.25 10.58 -12.38
C LEU A 207 -17.39 11.18 -13.21
N PHE A 208 -18.01 12.23 -12.71
CA PHE A 208 -19.12 12.91 -13.41
C PHE A 208 -18.72 13.40 -14.82
N ILE A 209 -17.55 14.06 -14.94
CA ILE A 209 -17.05 14.55 -16.22
C ILE A 209 -16.71 13.39 -17.17
N SER A 210 -16.09 12.33 -16.65
CA SER A 210 -15.78 11.13 -17.42
C SER A 210 -17.05 10.44 -17.98
N GLU A 211 -18.11 10.33 -17.16
CA GLU A 211 -19.39 9.78 -17.60
C GLU A 211 -20.04 10.67 -18.68
N LYS A 212 -20.00 11.98 -18.52
CA LYS A 212 -20.54 12.94 -19.49
C LYS A 212 -19.79 12.91 -20.82
N SER A 213 -18.45 12.82 -20.77
CA SER A 213 -17.61 12.67 -21.96
C SER A 213 -17.91 11.38 -22.71
N MET A 214 -18.06 10.25 -21.97
CA MET A 214 -18.39 8.96 -22.56
C MET A 214 -19.79 8.94 -23.18
N SER A 215 -20.76 9.61 -22.56
CA SER A 215 -22.11 9.76 -23.11
C SER A 215 -22.08 10.56 -24.42
N LEU A 216 -21.36 11.68 -24.44
CA LEU A 216 -21.20 12.51 -25.64
C LEU A 216 -20.53 11.74 -26.78
N LEU A 217 -19.52 10.94 -26.49
CA LEU A 217 -18.86 10.07 -27.47
C LEU A 217 -19.83 9.04 -28.05
N ASN A 218 -20.58 8.36 -27.18
CA ASN A 218 -21.57 7.38 -27.62
C ASN A 218 -22.66 8.02 -28.53
N GLU A 219 -23.14 9.20 -28.14
CA GLU A 219 -24.09 9.96 -28.96
C GLU A 219 -23.49 10.37 -30.33
N ALA A 220 -22.28 10.94 -30.31
CA ALA A 220 -21.62 11.41 -31.52
C ALA A 220 -21.35 10.26 -32.50
N LEU A 221 -20.92 9.09 -32.00
CA LEU A 221 -20.66 7.92 -32.83
C LEU A 221 -21.96 7.26 -33.34
N LYS A 222 -23.02 7.24 -32.54
CA LYS A 222 -24.31 6.68 -32.90
C LYS A 222 -25.00 7.50 -33.99
N PHE A 223 -24.91 8.82 -33.91
CA PHE A 223 -25.58 9.76 -34.82
C PHE A 223 -24.61 10.47 -35.77
N ILE A 224 -23.53 9.81 -36.18
CA ILE A 224 -22.45 10.42 -36.98
C ILE A 224 -22.96 10.89 -38.36
N LYS A 225 -23.93 10.19 -38.94
CA LYS A 225 -24.53 10.54 -40.25
C LYS A 225 -25.32 11.84 -40.14
N GLU A 226 -26.17 11.94 -39.12
CA GLU A 226 -27.03 13.10 -38.86
C GLU A 226 -26.18 14.32 -38.50
N ILE A 227 -25.16 14.16 -37.67
CA ILE A 227 -24.23 15.23 -37.29
C ILE A 227 -23.52 15.82 -38.51
N ARG A 228 -23.10 14.96 -39.46
CA ARG A 228 -22.50 15.39 -40.74
C ARG A 228 -23.51 16.08 -41.64
N LEU A 229 -24.71 15.52 -41.77
CA LEU A 229 -25.78 16.06 -42.59
C LEU A 229 -26.15 17.49 -42.13
N PHE A 230 -26.30 17.69 -40.84
CA PHE A 230 -26.62 18.99 -40.24
C PHE A 230 -25.39 19.91 -40.05
N LYS A 231 -24.21 19.50 -40.52
CA LYS A 231 -22.92 20.25 -40.38
C LYS A 231 -22.60 20.68 -38.96
N LYS A 232 -22.99 19.88 -37.93
CA LYS A 232 -22.78 20.16 -36.51
C LYS A 232 -21.51 19.52 -35.95
N THR A 233 -20.62 19.02 -36.79
CA THR A 233 -19.37 18.31 -36.36
C THR A 233 -18.52 19.15 -35.41
N ASN A 234 -18.33 20.44 -35.72
CA ASN A 234 -17.51 21.33 -34.89
C ASN A 234 -18.09 21.55 -33.48
N LEU A 235 -19.41 21.51 -33.33
CA LEU A 235 -20.07 21.65 -32.04
C LEU A 235 -19.77 20.45 -31.15
N PHE A 236 -19.88 19.23 -31.69
CA PHE A 236 -19.53 18.00 -30.94
C PHE A 236 -18.05 17.93 -30.59
N ILE A 237 -17.16 18.28 -31.55
CA ILE A 237 -15.71 18.33 -31.31
C ILE A 237 -15.37 19.34 -30.21
N ASN A 238 -15.95 20.54 -30.24
CA ASN A 238 -15.66 21.55 -29.21
C ASN A 238 -16.17 21.15 -27.83
N ASN A 239 -17.39 20.61 -27.76
CA ASN A 239 -17.93 20.11 -26.48
C ASN A 239 -17.10 18.98 -25.90
N PHE A 240 -16.66 18.03 -26.72
CA PHE A 240 -15.78 16.96 -26.31
C PHE A 240 -14.45 17.50 -25.81
N LYS A 241 -13.84 18.45 -26.53
CA LYS A 241 -12.57 19.08 -26.17
C LYS A 241 -12.63 19.80 -24.83
N ILE A 242 -13.75 20.46 -24.52
CA ILE A 242 -13.96 21.14 -23.23
C ILE A 242 -14.05 20.10 -22.10
N LEU A 243 -14.84 19.03 -22.28
CA LEU A 243 -15.01 17.99 -21.27
C LEU A 243 -13.70 17.23 -21.01
N GLU A 244 -12.96 16.89 -22.09
CA GLU A 244 -11.67 16.20 -21.94
C GLU A 244 -10.64 17.09 -21.28
N LYS A 245 -10.55 18.38 -21.60
CA LYS A 245 -9.66 19.31 -20.91
C LYS A 245 -9.94 19.35 -19.41
N GLU A 246 -11.22 19.49 -19.01
CA GLU A 246 -11.61 19.45 -17.60
C GLU A 246 -11.25 18.11 -16.95
N SER A 247 -11.47 16.99 -17.65
CA SER A 247 -11.12 15.64 -17.18
C SER A 247 -9.61 15.49 -16.93
N PHE A 248 -8.78 15.98 -17.86
CA PHE A 248 -7.31 15.94 -17.70
C PHE A 248 -6.83 16.85 -16.59
N ASP A 249 -7.38 18.06 -16.45
CA ASP A 249 -7.05 18.98 -15.35
C ASP A 249 -7.38 18.37 -13.99
N LEU A 250 -8.55 17.73 -13.85
CA LEU A 250 -8.96 17.01 -12.65
C LEU A 250 -8.05 15.79 -12.39
N THR A 251 -7.65 15.08 -13.44
CA THR A 251 -6.73 13.93 -13.32
C THR A 251 -5.37 14.38 -12.84
N THR A 252 -4.83 15.47 -13.38
CA THR A 252 -3.56 16.05 -12.95
C THR A 252 -3.60 16.45 -11.47
N LYS A 253 -4.65 17.17 -11.06
CA LYS A 253 -4.87 17.51 -9.66
C LYS A 253 -4.93 16.27 -8.76
N PHE A 254 -5.72 15.28 -9.14
CA PHE A 254 -5.86 14.04 -8.38
C PHE A 254 -4.54 13.28 -8.23
N GLN A 255 -3.75 13.15 -9.31
CA GLN A 255 -2.45 12.49 -9.28
C GLN A 255 -1.45 13.25 -8.40
N THR A 256 -1.42 14.59 -8.49
CA THR A 256 -0.56 15.43 -7.64
C THR A 256 -0.90 15.24 -6.16
N TYR A 257 -2.20 15.24 -5.82
CA TYR A 257 -2.64 14.97 -4.46
C TYR A 257 -2.33 13.56 -3.97
N ASN A 258 -2.38 12.56 -4.84
CA ASN A 258 -1.99 11.19 -4.48
C ASN A 258 -0.49 11.05 -4.22
N MET A 259 0.35 11.86 -4.85
CA MET A 259 1.79 11.85 -4.62
C MET A 259 2.23 12.70 -3.41
N SER A 260 1.49 13.75 -3.07
CA SER A 260 1.87 14.68 -2.00
C SER A 260 2.05 14.02 -0.61
N PRO A 261 1.25 13.00 -0.19
CA PRO A 261 1.46 12.32 1.09
C PRO A 261 2.87 11.74 1.23
N LYS A 262 3.40 11.15 0.15
CA LYS A 262 4.73 10.56 0.15
C LYS A 262 5.80 11.59 0.56
N LEU A 263 5.80 12.75 -0.07
CA LEU A 263 6.80 13.80 0.16
C LEU A 263 6.68 14.41 1.57
N ILE A 264 5.45 14.57 2.06
CA ILE A 264 5.21 15.14 3.39
C ILE A 264 5.64 14.16 4.49
N ILE A 265 5.35 12.87 4.33
CA ILE A 265 5.81 11.83 5.28
C ILE A 265 7.33 11.80 5.35
N GLU A 266 8.02 11.96 4.23
CA GLU A 266 9.49 12.05 4.19
C GLU A 266 10.02 13.21 5.03
N ILE A 267 9.43 14.39 4.90
CA ILE A 267 9.78 15.57 5.72
C ILE A 267 9.53 15.30 7.21
N ILE A 268 8.37 14.71 7.54
CA ILE A 268 8.01 14.38 8.93
C ILE A 268 9.02 13.40 9.55
N ILE A 269 9.40 12.35 8.81
CA ILE A 269 10.39 11.37 9.28
C ILE A 269 11.73 12.03 9.56
N ILE A 270 12.23 12.86 8.65
CA ILE A 270 13.49 13.56 8.84
C ILE A 270 13.41 14.50 10.05
N ALA A 271 12.31 15.24 10.19
CA ALA A 271 12.07 16.10 11.35
C ALA A 271 12.03 15.33 12.66
N LEU A 272 11.38 14.16 12.70
CA LEU A 272 11.34 13.29 13.88
C LEU A 272 12.73 12.79 14.25
N ILE A 273 13.53 12.33 13.28
CA ILE A 273 14.90 11.88 13.53
C ILE A 273 15.74 13.04 14.11
N THR A 274 15.62 14.22 13.52
CA THR A 274 16.37 15.40 13.99
C THR A 274 15.93 15.81 15.39
N CYS A 275 14.63 15.82 15.68
CA CYS A 275 14.13 16.09 17.03
C CYS A 275 14.61 15.05 18.03
N THR A 276 14.60 13.76 17.69
CA THR A 276 15.10 12.73 18.62
C THR A 276 16.58 12.95 18.96
N ILE A 277 17.41 13.33 18.01
CA ILE A 277 18.83 13.64 18.24
C ILE A 277 18.99 14.86 19.17
N LEU A 278 18.19 15.90 18.97
CA LEU A 278 18.27 17.13 19.75
C LEU A 278 17.77 16.96 21.21
N PHE A 279 16.75 16.13 21.41
CA PHE A 279 16.13 15.92 22.75
C PHE A 279 16.71 14.76 23.54
N ILE A 280 17.54 13.91 22.93
CA ILE A 280 18.24 12.86 23.68
C ILE A 280 19.28 13.53 24.57
N ASP A 281 19.10 13.34 25.89
CA ASP A 281 20.10 13.75 26.88
C ASP A 281 21.31 12.82 26.75
N ILE A 282 22.31 13.26 26.00
CA ILE A 282 23.51 12.49 25.61
C ILE A 282 24.24 11.97 26.83
N ASN A 283 24.03 12.61 27.99
CA ASN A 283 24.70 12.25 29.27
C ASN A 283 24.17 10.96 29.93
N ASN A 284 22.98 10.47 29.52
CA ASN A 284 22.31 9.34 30.15
C ASN A 284 22.32 8.03 29.33
N ILE A 285 22.76 8.07 28.06
CA ILE A 285 22.79 6.90 27.17
C ILE A 285 24.21 6.74 26.65
N SER A 286 24.75 5.50 26.69
CA SER A 286 26.05 5.22 26.07
C SER A 286 26.01 5.56 24.58
N SER A 287 27.01 6.26 24.08
CA SER A 287 27.10 6.68 22.63
C SER A 287 26.91 5.51 21.67
N GLU A 288 27.30 4.33 22.05
CA GLU A 288 27.18 3.08 21.30
C GLU A 288 25.73 2.62 21.12
N LYS A 289 24.95 2.59 22.22
CA LYS A 289 23.51 2.23 22.17
C LYS A 289 22.70 3.27 21.41
N LEU A 290 23.09 4.54 21.51
CA LEU A 290 22.45 5.64 20.78
C LEU A 290 22.67 5.51 19.28
N THR A 291 23.89 5.26 18.83
CA THR A 291 24.19 5.06 17.40
C THR A 291 23.48 3.84 16.82
N ALA A 292 23.42 2.72 17.55
CA ALA A 292 22.71 1.53 17.14
C ALA A 292 21.19 1.78 17.04
N PHE A 293 20.62 2.51 17.98
CA PHE A 293 19.20 2.89 17.96
C PHE A 293 18.88 3.82 16.79
N LEU A 294 19.71 4.84 16.53
CA LEU A 294 19.51 5.74 15.38
C LEU A 294 19.59 5.00 14.05
N GLY A 295 20.50 4.03 13.92
CA GLY A 295 20.57 3.19 12.73
C GLY A 295 19.31 2.35 12.53
N LEU A 296 18.83 1.68 13.55
CA LEU A 296 17.58 0.94 13.53
C LEU A 296 16.39 1.86 13.19
N LEU A 297 16.31 3.03 13.83
CA LEU A 297 15.27 4.02 13.60
C LEU A 297 15.25 4.51 12.17
N THR A 298 16.43 4.77 11.58
CA THR A 298 16.53 5.21 10.17
C THR A 298 15.99 4.15 9.22
N VAL A 299 16.37 2.89 9.36
CA VAL A 299 15.88 1.80 8.50
C VAL A 299 14.39 1.55 8.71
N SER A 300 13.94 1.56 9.96
CA SER A 300 12.52 1.43 10.32
C SER A 300 11.69 2.58 9.74
N ALA A 301 12.21 3.81 9.75
CA ALA A 301 11.56 4.98 9.19
C ALA A 301 11.39 4.88 7.67
N ILE A 302 12.40 4.42 6.94
CA ILE A 302 12.31 4.16 5.49
C ILE A 302 11.22 3.12 5.20
N ARG A 303 11.15 2.08 6.03
CA ARG A 303 10.17 1.02 5.87
C ARG A 303 8.75 1.48 6.21
N LEU A 304 8.58 2.21 7.31
CA LEU A 304 7.31 2.84 7.69
C LEU A 304 6.82 3.79 6.60
N HIS A 305 7.70 4.66 6.08
CA HIS A 305 7.39 5.56 4.97
C HIS A 305 6.80 4.81 3.77
N SER A 306 7.45 3.72 3.35
CA SER A 306 6.97 2.93 2.21
C SER A 306 5.63 2.25 2.48
N SER A 307 5.39 1.75 3.71
CA SER A 307 4.14 1.10 4.12
C SER A 307 2.99 2.10 4.21
N ILE A 308 3.21 3.24 4.85
CA ILE A 308 2.21 4.32 4.97
C ILE A 308 1.82 4.87 3.59
N THR A 309 2.80 5.08 2.70
CA THR A 309 2.54 5.54 1.33
C THR A 309 1.65 4.56 0.57
N ARG A 310 1.90 3.24 0.68
CA ARG A 310 1.05 2.21 0.06
C ARG A 310 -0.36 2.18 0.65
N ILE A 311 -0.50 2.35 1.96
CA ILE A 311 -1.82 2.45 2.62
C ILE A 311 -2.59 3.64 2.05
N ILE A 312 -1.98 4.83 2.00
CA ILE A 312 -2.65 6.04 1.51
C ILE A 312 -3.08 5.88 0.04
N MET A 313 -2.20 5.36 -0.82
CA MET A 313 -2.53 5.10 -2.22
C MET A 313 -3.71 4.11 -2.33
N SER A 314 -3.67 3.03 -1.55
CA SER A 314 -4.75 2.03 -1.55
C SER A 314 -6.06 2.58 -1.02
N LEU A 315 -6.05 3.44 0.02
CA LEU A 315 -7.25 4.10 0.53
C LEU A 315 -7.87 5.08 -0.48
N ASN A 316 -7.07 5.69 -1.34
CA ASN A 316 -7.56 6.57 -2.39
C ASN A 316 -8.16 5.80 -3.58
N ASP A 317 -7.80 4.53 -3.75
CA ASP A 317 -8.36 3.63 -4.76
C ASP A 317 -9.66 2.92 -4.28
N ILE A 318 -9.94 2.93 -2.98
CA ILE A 318 -11.19 2.45 -2.33
C ILE A 318 -12.28 3.52 -2.41
#